data_812335fb6369a6d3b332f58f0f44c28f
#
_entry.id   812335fb6369a6d3b332f58f0f44c28f
#
_cell.length_a   1.000
_cell.length_b   1.000
_cell.length_c   1.000
_cell.angle_alpha   90.00
_cell.angle_beta   90.00
_cell.angle_gamma   90.00
#
_symmetry.space_group_name_H-M   'P 1'
#
loop_
_entity.id
_entity.type
_entity.pdbx_description
1 polymer ?
#
loop_
_entity_poly.entity_id
_entity_poly.type
_entity_poly.pdbx_seq_one_letter_code
_entity_poly.pdbx_strand_id
1 'polypeptide(L)'
;MINIAICDDEPGMVNDLEIRAKSFFTGTGTEAKISKFYDGTSLINSCDAADYDVIFLDIKMDAPDGMETARRLRARRFDGYLIFVTILEELVFDAFEVSAYDYLVKPVSNDKFLRTMKRLQKRLDSSFLTVQKEGERRFLALNEIVYCEVLNRKIYIHTVDGETIDYYDKIDSLESRLKKSGSSFFRCHRSFLINFEHLNGFGKDTAHMYGGAEIPISRLRREDLETAVITYLKDK
;
A
#
# COMPACT_ATOMS: atom_id res chain seq x y z
N MET A 1 4.42 11.73 2.47
CA MET A 1 5.66 11.17 3.08
C MET A 1 5.64 9.67 2.89
N ILE A 2 6.71 9.10 2.36
CA ILE A 2 6.87 7.64 2.16
C ILE A 2 7.85 7.09 3.20
N ASN A 3 7.54 5.94 3.81
CA ASN A 3 8.39 5.27 4.79
C ASN A 3 9.15 4.12 4.11
N ILE A 4 10.48 4.18 4.16
CA ILE A 4 11.36 3.21 3.49
C ILE A 4 12.23 2.52 4.54
N ALA A 5 12.31 1.19 4.52
CA ALA A 5 13.34 0.46 5.24
C ALA A 5 14.42 -0.02 4.26
N ILE A 6 15.67 0.01 4.69
CA ILE A 6 16.81 -0.58 3.98
C ILE A 6 17.50 -1.52 4.94
N CYS A 7 17.59 -2.80 4.57
CA CYS A 7 18.21 -3.85 5.38
C CYS A 7 19.28 -4.59 4.58
N ASP A 8 20.51 -4.48 5.03
CA ASP A 8 21.71 -5.07 4.40
C ASP A 8 22.84 -5.09 5.44
N ASP A 9 23.56 -6.18 5.58
CA ASP A 9 24.66 -6.30 6.55
C ASP A 9 25.92 -5.52 6.13
N GLU A 10 25.94 -5.01 4.88
CA GLU A 10 26.99 -4.13 4.37
C GLU A 10 26.61 -2.65 4.56
N PRO A 11 27.21 -1.90 5.53
CA PRO A 11 26.86 -0.48 5.77
C PRO A 11 27.06 0.42 4.55
N GLY A 12 28.02 0.06 3.68
CA GLY A 12 28.27 0.78 2.43
C GLY A 12 27.10 0.71 1.47
N MET A 13 26.45 -0.45 1.35
CA MET A 13 25.29 -0.66 0.51
C MET A 13 24.06 0.07 1.08
N VAL A 14 23.84 -0.01 2.40
CA VAL A 14 22.77 0.73 3.07
C VAL A 14 22.87 2.23 2.80
N ASN A 15 24.08 2.80 2.89
CA ASN A 15 24.29 4.23 2.64
C ASN A 15 24.12 4.59 1.15
N ASP A 16 24.57 3.75 0.21
CA ASP A 16 24.40 3.97 -1.24
C ASP A 16 22.90 3.99 -1.59
N LEU A 17 22.14 2.99 -1.14
CA LEU A 17 20.70 2.91 -1.36
C LEU A 17 19.95 4.09 -0.72
N GLU A 18 20.34 4.51 0.49
CA GLU A 18 19.77 5.70 1.16
C GLU A 18 19.95 6.95 0.30
N ILE A 19 21.17 7.21 -0.16
CA ILE A 19 21.50 8.39 -0.99
C ILE A 19 20.67 8.38 -2.28
N ARG A 20 20.63 7.24 -2.98
CA ARG A 20 19.88 7.09 -4.23
C ARG A 20 18.38 7.26 -4.03
N ALA A 21 17.80 6.62 -2.99
CA ALA A 21 16.38 6.74 -2.69
C ALA A 21 15.99 8.17 -2.30
N LYS A 22 16.76 8.82 -1.42
CA LYS A 22 16.54 10.23 -1.07
C LYS A 22 16.61 11.14 -2.30
N SER A 23 17.64 10.99 -3.13
CA SER A 23 17.79 11.79 -4.36
C SER A 23 16.60 11.62 -5.29
N PHE A 24 16.14 10.38 -5.49
CA PHE A 24 14.99 10.10 -6.34
C PHE A 24 13.72 10.76 -5.82
N PHE A 25 13.34 10.55 -4.56
CA PHE A 25 12.10 11.08 -4.00
C PHE A 25 12.12 12.60 -3.85
N THR A 26 13.27 13.20 -3.51
CA THR A 26 13.42 14.68 -3.54
C THR A 26 13.17 15.22 -4.93
N GLY A 27 13.68 14.54 -5.97
CA GLY A 27 13.46 14.93 -7.37
C GLY A 27 12.00 14.82 -7.85
N THR A 28 11.17 14.01 -7.16
CA THR A 28 9.73 13.88 -7.46
C THR A 28 8.84 14.71 -6.53
N GLY A 29 9.42 15.52 -5.63
CA GLY A 29 8.66 16.31 -4.66
C GLY A 29 8.04 15.50 -3.53
N THR A 30 8.42 14.23 -3.36
CA THR A 30 7.91 13.35 -2.32
C THR A 30 8.89 13.33 -1.14
N GLU A 31 8.40 13.55 0.07
CA GLU A 31 9.21 13.39 1.28
C GLU A 31 9.37 11.90 1.60
N ALA A 32 10.63 11.45 1.82
CA ALA A 32 10.95 10.09 2.17
C ALA A 32 11.61 10.00 3.56
N LYS A 33 11.05 9.19 4.44
CA LYS A 33 11.64 8.81 5.73
C LYS A 33 12.31 7.45 5.58
N ILE A 34 13.63 7.38 5.85
CA ILE A 34 14.42 6.15 5.67
C ILE A 34 14.90 5.63 7.02
N SER A 35 14.61 4.35 7.28
CA SER A 35 15.11 3.58 8.42
C SER A 35 16.13 2.55 7.93
N LYS A 36 17.24 2.40 8.66
CA LYS A 36 18.37 1.53 8.29
C LYS A 36 18.48 0.37 9.25
N PHE A 37 18.68 -0.82 8.72
CA PHE A 37 18.86 -2.07 9.44
C PHE A 37 20.05 -2.83 8.87
N TYR A 38 20.75 -3.57 9.72
CA TYR A 38 21.96 -4.30 9.36
C TYR A 38 21.80 -5.82 9.59
N ASP A 39 20.60 -6.25 9.98
CA ASP A 39 20.19 -7.63 10.14
C ASP A 39 18.66 -7.78 10.06
N GLY A 40 18.23 -9.00 9.67
CA GLY A 40 16.81 -9.30 9.49
C GLY A 40 16.00 -9.25 10.80
N THR A 41 16.61 -9.59 11.94
CA THR A 41 15.94 -9.60 13.25
C THR A 41 15.55 -8.19 13.67
N SER A 42 16.47 -7.23 13.53
CA SER A 42 16.23 -5.82 13.84
C SER A 42 15.12 -5.26 12.98
N LEU A 43 15.10 -5.56 11.67
CA LEU A 43 14.02 -5.16 10.77
C LEU A 43 12.68 -5.77 11.19
N ILE A 44 12.61 -7.09 11.45
CA ILE A 44 11.38 -7.77 11.87
C ILE A 44 10.83 -7.19 13.19
N ASN A 45 11.71 -6.85 14.13
CA ASN A 45 11.33 -6.34 15.44
C ASN A 45 10.92 -4.84 15.39
N SER A 46 11.39 -4.09 14.41
CA SER A 46 11.01 -2.67 14.22
C SER A 46 9.67 -2.51 13.52
N CYS A 47 9.21 -3.56 12.85
CA CYS A 47 7.98 -3.52 12.09
C CYS A 47 6.78 -3.87 12.96
N ASP A 48 5.98 -2.88 13.36
CA ASP A 48 4.55 -3.09 13.24
C ASP A 48 4.25 -3.10 11.73
N ALA A 49 3.63 -4.17 11.23
CA ALA A 49 3.57 -4.53 9.81
C ALA A 49 3.02 -3.44 8.84
N ALA A 50 2.63 -2.30 9.36
CA ALA A 50 2.05 -1.16 8.64
C ALA A 50 2.98 0.06 8.51
N ASP A 51 4.21 0.00 9.00
CA ASP A 51 5.05 1.20 9.13
C ASP A 51 5.87 1.54 7.89
N TYR A 52 6.11 0.57 6.99
CA TYR A 52 6.90 0.81 5.78
C TYR A 52 6.07 0.62 4.51
N ASP A 53 6.23 1.56 3.57
CA ASP A 53 5.66 1.47 2.24
C ASP A 53 6.56 0.64 1.32
N VAL A 54 7.88 0.71 1.54
CA VAL A 54 8.91 0.02 0.75
C VAL A 54 9.99 -0.56 1.65
N ILE A 55 10.41 -1.79 1.38
CA ILE A 55 11.58 -2.40 2.01
C ILE A 55 12.56 -2.82 0.92
N PHE A 56 13.80 -2.30 0.99
CA PHE A 56 14.96 -2.86 0.28
C PHE A 56 15.62 -3.87 1.20
N LEU A 57 15.83 -5.10 0.74
CA LEU A 57 16.28 -6.21 1.56
C LEU A 57 17.35 -7.03 0.85
N ASP A 58 18.52 -7.14 1.44
CA ASP A 58 19.48 -8.14 0.97
C ASP A 58 19.04 -9.55 1.37
N ILE A 59 19.29 -10.51 0.49
CA ILE A 59 19.03 -11.92 0.77
C ILE A 59 20.19 -12.53 1.53
N LYS A 60 21.43 -12.17 1.16
CA LYS A 60 22.65 -12.78 1.72
C LYS A 60 23.07 -12.04 3.00
N MET A 61 22.41 -12.34 4.09
CA MET A 61 22.75 -11.89 5.45
C MET A 61 22.85 -13.09 6.39
N ASP A 62 23.44 -12.87 7.60
CA ASP A 62 23.36 -13.87 8.67
C ASP A 62 21.90 -14.16 9.08
N ALA A 63 21.67 -15.33 9.70
CA ALA A 63 20.31 -15.79 10.04
C ALA A 63 19.56 -14.82 10.99
N PRO A 64 18.30 -14.44 10.68
CA PRO A 64 17.54 -14.86 9.52
C PRO A 64 18.03 -14.18 8.24
N ASP A 65 18.23 -14.95 7.17
CA ASP A 65 18.52 -14.40 5.85
C ASP A 65 17.37 -13.55 5.31
N GLY A 66 17.58 -12.90 4.15
CA GLY A 66 16.56 -12.01 3.60
C GLY A 66 15.30 -12.73 3.16
N MET A 67 15.37 -13.99 2.70
CA MET A 67 14.18 -14.75 2.31
C MET A 67 13.33 -15.11 3.53
N GLU A 68 13.96 -15.61 4.59
CA GLU A 68 13.28 -15.90 5.85
C GLU A 68 12.72 -14.62 6.50
N THR A 69 13.50 -13.52 6.44
CA THR A 69 13.04 -12.19 6.88
C THR A 69 11.78 -11.76 6.13
N ALA A 70 11.78 -11.89 4.79
CA ALA A 70 10.63 -11.56 3.96
C ALA A 70 9.40 -12.42 4.29
N ARG A 71 9.56 -13.75 4.47
CA ARG A 71 8.46 -14.64 4.88
C ARG A 71 7.87 -14.21 6.22
N ARG A 72 8.70 -13.88 7.22
CA ARG A 72 8.23 -13.41 8.54
C ARG A 72 7.52 -12.07 8.46
N LEU A 73 8.00 -11.13 7.64
CA LEU A 73 7.33 -9.86 7.40
C LEU A 73 5.93 -10.08 6.78
N ARG A 74 5.83 -10.95 5.75
CA ARG A 74 4.55 -11.30 5.13
C ARG A 74 3.60 -12.00 6.10
N ALA A 75 4.10 -12.91 6.95
CA ALA A 75 3.32 -13.54 8.01
C ALA A 75 2.76 -12.53 9.03
N ARG A 76 3.45 -11.42 9.26
CA ARG A 76 3.01 -10.28 10.06
C ARG A 76 2.15 -9.27 9.30
N ARG A 77 1.69 -9.61 8.09
CA ARG A 77 0.84 -8.78 7.22
C ARG A 77 1.52 -7.51 6.69
N PHE A 78 2.82 -7.54 6.50
CA PHE A 78 3.48 -6.49 5.72
C PHE A 78 2.97 -6.55 4.27
N ASP A 79 2.25 -5.53 3.83
CA ASP A 79 1.64 -5.42 2.49
C ASP A 79 2.37 -4.41 1.58
N GLY A 80 3.44 -3.76 2.08
CA GLY A 80 4.25 -2.83 1.32
C GLY A 80 5.09 -3.51 0.21
N TYR A 81 5.76 -2.69 -0.59
CA TYR A 81 6.62 -3.15 -1.67
C TYR A 81 7.94 -3.70 -1.14
N LEU A 82 8.26 -4.96 -1.46
CA LEU A 82 9.51 -5.61 -1.12
C LEU A 82 10.40 -5.66 -2.36
N ILE A 83 11.60 -5.10 -2.27
CA ILE A 83 12.60 -5.10 -3.35
C ILE A 83 13.85 -5.79 -2.82
N PHE A 84 14.20 -6.92 -3.41
CA PHE A 84 15.46 -7.55 -3.07
C PHE A 84 16.64 -6.85 -3.73
N VAL A 85 17.75 -6.72 -2.98
CA VAL A 85 19.01 -6.14 -3.48
C VAL A 85 20.13 -7.06 -3.07
N THR A 86 20.58 -7.96 -3.94
CA THR A 86 21.49 -9.05 -3.57
C THR A 86 22.42 -9.46 -4.71
N ILE A 87 23.47 -10.22 -4.38
CA ILE A 87 24.38 -10.84 -5.37
C ILE A 87 23.84 -12.16 -5.93
N LEU A 88 22.78 -12.74 -5.36
CA LEU A 88 22.27 -14.06 -5.69
C LEU A 88 21.26 -13.97 -6.83
N GLU A 89 21.67 -14.24 -8.07
CA GLU A 89 20.78 -14.20 -9.24
C GLU A 89 19.83 -15.39 -9.30
N GLU A 90 20.22 -16.54 -8.77
CA GLU A 90 19.47 -17.80 -8.82
C GLU A 90 18.18 -17.78 -7.98
N LEU A 91 18.08 -16.90 -6.98
CA LEU A 91 16.91 -16.82 -6.10
C LEU A 91 15.79 -15.91 -6.62
N VAL A 92 15.89 -15.43 -7.86
CA VAL A 92 14.82 -14.61 -8.48
C VAL A 92 13.48 -15.33 -8.47
N PHE A 93 13.46 -16.65 -8.69
CA PHE A 93 12.23 -17.44 -8.69
C PHE A 93 11.63 -17.57 -7.28
N ASP A 94 12.45 -17.72 -6.25
CA ASP A 94 11.99 -17.84 -4.86
C ASP A 94 11.40 -16.51 -4.36
N ALA A 95 11.82 -15.39 -4.94
CA ALA A 95 11.26 -14.07 -4.63
C ALA A 95 9.76 -13.95 -4.95
N PHE A 96 9.22 -14.77 -5.87
CA PHE A 96 7.78 -14.83 -6.15
C PHE A 96 6.98 -15.37 -4.96
N GLU A 97 7.52 -16.29 -4.15
CA GLU A 97 6.83 -16.85 -2.97
C GLU A 97 6.46 -15.77 -1.95
N VAL A 98 7.32 -14.75 -1.80
CA VAL A 98 7.10 -13.63 -0.88
C VAL A 98 6.47 -12.41 -1.57
N SER A 99 6.03 -12.57 -2.81
CA SER A 99 5.47 -11.50 -3.64
C SER A 99 6.38 -10.27 -3.66
N ALA A 100 7.66 -10.48 -3.99
CA ALA A 100 8.60 -9.38 -4.18
C ALA A 100 8.16 -8.50 -5.36
N TYR A 101 8.30 -7.20 -5.19
CA TYR A 101 7.98 -6.22 -6.24
C TYR A 101 9.03 -6.18 -7.34
N ASP A 102 10.31 -6.23 -6.96
CA ASP A 102 11.44 -6.24 -7.89
C ASP A 102 12.65 -6.94 -7.27
N TYR A 103 13.64 -7.19 -8.13
CA TYR A 103 14.88 -7.86 -7.77
C TYR A 103 16.06 -7.12 -8.42
N LEU A 104 16.94 -6.54 -7.59
CA LEU A 104 18.10 -5.77 -8.00
C LEU A 104 19.37 -6.59 -7.69
N VAL A 105 20.11 -6.94 -8.73
CA VAL A 105 21.39 -7.68 -8.57
C VAL A 105 22.52 -6.69 -8.33
N LYS A 106 23.33 -6.93 -7.30
CA LYS A 106 24.55 -6.17 -7.00
C LYS A 106 25.66 -6.51 -8.01
N PRO A 107 26.44 -5.53 -8.53
CA PRO A 107 26.34 -4.10 -8.27
C PRO A 107 25.12 -3.48 -8.95
N VAL A 108 24.33 -2.73 -8.18
CA VAL A 108 23.08 -2.14 -8.68
C VAL A 108 23.39 -0.99 -9.65
N SER A 109 23.14 -1.21 -10.94
CA SER A 109 23.30 -0.15 -11.94
C SER A 109 22.30 0.99 -11.69
N ASN A 110 22.71 2.23 -11.98
CA ASN A 110 21.85 3.38 -11.80
C ASN A 110 20.59 3.31 -12.68
N ASP A 111 20.72 2.81 -13.90
CA ASP A 111 19.58 2.66 -14.83
C ASP A 111 18.55 1.65 -14.34
N LYS A 112 19.00 0.52 -13.78
CA LYS A 112 18.09 -0.48 -13.21
C LYS A 112 17.38 0.08 -11.99
N PHE A 113 18.13 0.71 -11.07
CA PHE A 113 17.58 1.38 -9.89
C PHE A 113 16.52 2.42 -10.28
N LEU A 114 16.86 3.35 -11.16
CA LEU A 114 15.92 4.41 -11.60
C LEU A 114 14.67 3.84 -12.30
N ARG A 115 14.81 2.79 -13.12
CA ARG A 115 13.65 2.12 -13.73
C ARG A 115 12.72 1.50 -12.68
N THR A 116 13.29 0.82 -11.68
CA THR A 116 12.53 0.24 -10.56
C THR A 116 11.82 1.34 -9.77
N MET A 117 12.54 2.42 -9.44
CA MET A 117 11.98 3.53 -8.67
C MET A 117 10.88 4.29 -9.42
N LYS A 118 11.03 4.54 -10.73
CA LYS A 118 9.98 5.15 -11.55
C LYS A 118 8.71 4.30 -11.63
N ARG A 119 8.85 2.98 -11.76
CA ARG A 119 7.69 2.06 -11.71
C ARG A 119 7.04 2.05 -10.33
N LEU A 120 7.87 2.05 -9.28
CA LEU A 120 7.42 2.11 -7.90
C LEU A 120 6.66 3.41 -7.62
N GLN A 121 7.23 4.57 -8.00
CA GLN A 121 6.59 5.86 -7.86
C GLN A 121 5.22 5.88 -8.54
N LYS A 122 5.15 5.41 -9.79
CA LYS A 122 3.87 5.29 -10.50
C LYS A 122 2.85 4.40 -9.77
N ARG A 123 3.30 3.39 -9.05
CA ARG A 123 2.44 2.53 -8.21
C ARG A 123 2.03 3.22 -6.91
N LEU A 124 2.93 4.00 -6.32
CA LEU A 124 2.65 4.79 -5.12
C LEU A 124 1.72 5.96 -5.44
N ASP A 125 1.91 6.61 -6.60
CA ASP A 125 1.06 7.71 -7.08
C ASP A 125 -0.30 7.21 -7.59
N SER A 126 -0.34 6.05 -8.23
CA SER A 126 -1.58 5.33 -8.49
C SER A 126 -1.98 4.61 -7.21
N SER A 127 -2.85 5.24 -6.45
CA SER A 127 -3.41 4.70 -5.23
C SER A 127 -4.12 3.37 -5.50
N PHE A 128 -3.47 2.25 -5.21
CA PHE A 128 -4.07 0.92 -5.35
C PHE A 128 -4.43 0.35 -3.98
N LEU A 129 -5.59 -0.24 -3.91
CA LEU A 129 -5.94 -1.14 -2.82
C LEU A 129 -5.49 -2.56 -3.19
N THR A 130 -4.63 -3.14 -2.36
CA THR A 130 -4.28 -4.56 -2.49
C THR A 130 -5.27 -5.40 -1.71
N VAL A 131 -5.89 -6.38 -2.36
CA VAL A 131 -6.77 -7.36 -1.72
C VAL A 131 -6.22 -8.77 -1.95
N GLN A 132 -6.42 -9.66 -0.97
CA GLN A 132 -6.03 -11.07 -1.08
C GLN A 132 -7.28 -11.92 -1.13
N LYS A 133 -7.43 -12.68 -2.22
CA LYS A 133 -8.54 -13.63 -2.42
C LYS A 133 -7.96 -14.96 -2.89
N GLU A 134 -8.30 -16.05 -2.20
CA GLU A 134 -7.93 -17.43 -2.58
C GLU A 134 -6.42 -17.64 -2.82
N GLY A 135 -5.58 -16.93 -2.06
CA GLY A 135 -4.11 -16.99 -2.20
C GLY A 135 -3.53 -16.04 -3.25
N GLU A 136 -4.35 -15.45 -4.09
CA GLU A 136 -3.93 -14.47 -5.10
C GLU A 136 -4.04 -13.04 -4.57
N ARG A 137 -3.12 -12.19 -5.01
CA ARG A 137 -3.16 -10.74 -4.76
C ARG A 137 -3.73 -10.02 -5.98
N ARG A 138 -4.79 -9.22 -5.74
CA ARG A 138 -5.34 -8.30 -6.72
C ARG A 138 -5.02 -6.85 -6.33
N PHE A 139 -4.67 -6.06 -7.32
CA PHE A 139 -4.42 -4.63 -7.17
C PHE A 139 -5.57 -3.87 -7.84
N LEU A 140 -6.31 -3.13 -7.03
CA LEU A 140 -7.46 -2.34 -7.48
C LEU A 140 -7.08 -0.87 -7.43
N ALA A 141 -7.17 -0.18 -8.55
CA ALA A 141 -6.97 1.27 -8.57
C ALA A 141 -8.06 1.94 -7.74
N LEU A 142 -7.68 2.84 -6.82
CA LEU A 142 -8.65 3.45 -5.91
C LEU A 142 -9.69 4.30 -6.65
N ASN A 143 -9.30 4.90 -7.77
CA ASN A 143 -10.21 5.65 -8.64
C ASN A 143 -11.21 4.76 -9.40
N GLU A 144 -11.04 3.44 -9.43
CA GLU A 144 -12.00 2.49 -9.98
C GLU A 144 -13.02 2.02 -8.95
N ILE A 145 -12.74 2.24 -7.64
CA ILE A 145 -13.62 1.81 -6.54
C ILE A 145 -14.69 2.86 -6.29
N VAL A 146 -15.95 2.49 -6.44
CA VAL A 146 -17.11 3.37 -6.19
C VAL A 146 -17.46 3.40 -4.71
N TYR A 147 -17.63 2.23 -4.10
CA TYR A 147 -17.86 2.08 -2.67
C TYR A 147 -17.48 0.67 -2.19
N CYS A 148 -17.36 0.53 -0.87
CA CYS A 148 -17.16 -0.76 -0.23
C CYS A 148 -18.25 -1.00 0.81
N GLU A 149 -18.72 -2.25 0.90
CA GLU A 149 -19.66 -2.66 1.93
C GLU A 149 -19.17 -3.88 2.71
N VAL A 150 -19.65 -4.04 3.94
CA VAL A 150 -19.41 -5.23 4.76
C VAL A 150 -20.71 -5.98 4.96
N LEU A 151 -20.70 -7.23 4.54
CA LEU A 151 -21.77 -8.18 4.75
C LEU A 151 -21.19 -9.51 5.22
N ASN A 152 -21.69 -10.09 6.33
CA ASN A 152 -21.27 -11.40 6.84
C ASN A 152 -19.74 -11.56 7.01
N ARG A 153 -19.06 -10.53 7.55
CA ARG A 153 -17.59 -10.47 7.78
C ARG A 153 -16.74 -10.47 6.48
N LYS A 154 -17.36 -10.30 5.33
CA LYS A 154 -16.68 -10.07 4.07
C LYS A 154 -16.82 -8.62 3.65
N ILE A 155 -15.79 -8.09 3.02
CA ILE A 155 -15.82 -6.81 2.32
C ILE A 155 -16.16 -7.10 0.86
N TYR A 156 -17.09 -6.34 0.33
CA TYR A 156 -17.43 -6.29 -1.09
C TYR A 156 -17.02 -4.93 -1.62
N ILE A 157 -16.18 -4.92 -2.65
CA ILE A 157 -15.70 -3.72 -3.34
C ILE A 157 -16.45 -3.64 -4.66
N HIS A 158 -17.16 -2.52 -4.87
CA HIS A 158 -17.91 -2.24 -6.07
C HIS A 158 -17.13 -1.26 -6.95
N THR A 159 -16.90 -1.62 -8.19
CA THR A 159 -16.07 -0.87 -9.13
C THR A 159 -16.90 -0.19 -10.22
N VAL A 160 -16.28 0.77 -10.93
CA VAL A 160 -16.95 1.58 -11.97
C VAL A 160 -17.41 0.77 -13.18
N ASP A 161 -16.76 -0.36 -13.48
CA ASP A 161 -17.13 -1.30 -14.54
C ASP A 161 -18.23 -2.29 -14.12
N GLY A 162 -18.70 -2.20 -12.85
CA GLY A 162 -19.76 -3.05 -12.30
C GLY A 162 -19.25 -4.37 -11.73
N GLU A 163 -17.93 -4.63 -11.69
CA GLU A 163 -17.38 -5.78 -10.99
C GLU A 163 -17.59 -5.64 -9.48
N THR A 164 -17.83 -6.77 -8.80
CA THR A 164 -17.86 -6.84 -7.34
C THR A 164 -16.81 -7.84 -6.87
N ILE A 165 -15.84 -7.36 -6.09
CA ILE A 165 -14.74 -8.16 -5.58
C ILE A 165 -14.93 -8.35 -4.09
N ASP A 166 -14.96 -9.61 -3.62
CA ASP A 166 -15.13 -9.94 -2.21
C ASP A 166 -13.86 -10.52 -1.59
N TYR A 167 -13.59 -10.17 -0.32
CA TYR A 167 -12.50 -10.76 0.45
C TYR A 167 -12.77 -10.64 1.95
N TYR A 168 -12.04 -11.42 2.76
CA TYR A 168 -12.18 -11.38 4.22
C TYR A 168 -11.27 -10.30 4.83
N ASP A 169 -11.88 -9.28 5.41
CA ASP A 169 -11.17 -8.25 6.21
C ASP A 169 -12.18 -7.53 7.13
N LYS A 170 -11.67 -6.68 8.02
CA LYS A 170 -12.47 -5.75 8.83
C LYS A 170 -12.55 -4.40 8.14
N ILE A 171 -13.72 -3.75 8.21
CA ILE A 171 -13.92 -2.43 7.64
C ILE A 171 -12.98 -1.37 8.26
N ASP A 172 -12.63 -1.52 9.56
CA ASP A 172 -11.69 -0.62 10.23
C ASP A 172 -10.26 -0.75 9.67
N SER A 173 -9.84 -1.97 9.31
CA SER A 173 -8.58 -2.24 8.63
C SER A 173 -8.56 -1.61 7.24
N LEU A 174 -9.63 -1.81 6.46
CA LEU A 174 -9.78 -1.21 5.14
C LEU A 174 -9.77 0.33 5.22
N GLU A 175 -10.56 0.92 6.12
CA GLU A 175 -10.60 2.37 6.35
C GLU A 175 -9.21 2.93 6.67
N SER A 176 -8.45 2.26 7.54
CA SER A 176 -7.09 2.67 7.92
C SER A 176 -6.13 2.63 6.73
N ARG A 177 -6.21 1.60 5.87
CA ARG A 177 -5.39 1.50 4.65
C ARG A 177 -5.74 2.58 3.64
N LEU A 178 -7.02 2.84 3.42
CA LEU A 178 -7.49 3.88 2.50
C LEU A 178 -7.11 5.29 2.97
N LYS A 179 -7.18 5.57 4.28
CA LYS A 179 -6.73 6.85 4.85
C LYS A 179 -5.23 7.10 4.66
N LYS A 180 -4.40 6.07 4.81
CA LYS A 180 -2.94 6.18 4.60
C LYS A 180 -2.56 6.51 3.16
N SER A 181 -3.34 6.08 2.19
CA SER A 181 -3.11 6.38 0.76
C SER A 181 -3.58 7.79 0.34
N GLY A 182 -3.98 8.63 1.28
CA GLY A 182 -4.50 9.98 0.97
C GLY A 182 -5.79 9.97 0.15
N SER A 183 -6.55 8.89 0.23
CA SER A 183 -7.69 8.63 -0.63
C SER A 183 -8.95 9.40 -0.21
N SER A 184 -9.81 9.63 -1.20
CA SER A 184 -11.11 10.29 -1.08
C SER A 184 -12.21 9.44 -0.44
N PHE A 185 -11.84 8.41 0.34
CA PHE A 185 -12.82 7.51 0.96
C PHE A 185 -13.32 8.01 2.31
N PHE A 186 -14.63 7.88 2.52
CA PHE A 186 -15.26 8.24 3.76
C PHE A 186 -16.20 7.14 4.27
N ARG A 187 -16.13 6.82 5.56
CA ARG A 187 -17.02 5.87 6.21
C ARG A 187 -18.32 6.56 6.62
N CYS A 188 -19.34 6.48 5.77
CA CYS A 188 -20.65 7.10 6.01
C CYS A 188 -21.59 6.26 6.90
N HIS A 189 -21.32 4.94 7.03
CA HIS A 189 -22.11 4.00 7.81
C HIS A 189 -21.21 2.94 8.46
N ARG A 190 -21.68 2.25 9.51
CA ARG A 190 -20.92 1.16 10.15
C ARG A 190 -20.48 0.07 9.18
N SER A 191 -21.20 -0.09 8.06
CA SER A 191 -20.95 -1.13 7.05
C SER A 191 -20.57 -0.58 5.68
N PHE A 192 -20.42 0.75 5.50
CA PHE A 192 -20.17 1.33 4.18
C PHE A 192 -19.05 2.38 4.21
N LEU A 193 -18.18 2.29 3.20
CA LEU A 193 -17.19 3.29 2.81
C LEU A 193 -17.51 3.76 1.40
N ILE A 194 -17.66 5.05 1.18
CA ILE A 194 -17.94 5.67 -0.12
C ILE A 194 -16.70 6.39 -0.62
N ASN A 195 -16.52 6.43 -1.94
CA ASN A 195 -15.47 7.23 -2.59
C ASN A 195 -16.06 8.53 -3.10
N PHE A 196 -15.52 9.67 -2.66
CA PHE A 196 -15.98 11.00 -3.09
C PHE A 196 -15.79 11.26 -4.58
N GLU A 197 -14.83 10.58 -5.23
CA GLU A 197 -14.65 10.70 -6.69
C GLU A 197 -15.88 10.24 -7.48
N HIS A 198 -16.66 9.33 -6.89
CA HIS A 198 -17.86 8.73 -7.48
C HIS A 198 -19.16 9.13 -6.76
N LEU A 199 -19.09 10.15 -5.89
CA LEU A 199 -20.26 10.68 -5.21
C LEU A 199 -21.00 11.68 -6.13
N ASN A 200 -22.21 11.34 -6.56
CA ASN A 200 -23.05 12.22 -7.36
C ASN A 200 -23.80 13.25 -6.49
N GLY A 201 -24.05 12.90 -5.23
CA GLY A 201 -24.75 13.76 -4.28
C GLY A 201 -25.18 12.99 -3.04
N PHE A 202 -25.68 13.68 -2.05
CA PHE A 202 -26.25 13.03 -0.85
C PHE A 202 -27.41 13.83 -0.27
N GLY A 203 -28.35 13.10 0.30
CA GLY A 203 -29.49 13.65 1.02
C GLY A 203 -29.34 13.51 2.53
N LYS A 204 -30.50 13.47 3.21
CA LYS A 204 -30.53 13.35 4.66
C LYS A 204 -29.96 12.02 5.19
N ASP A 205 -30.33 10.92 4.55
CA ASP A 205 -30.07 9.57 5.03
C ASP A 205 -29.43 8.69 3.93
N THR A 206 -29.12 9.23 2.75
CA THR A 206 -28.67 8.45 1.59
C THR A 206 -27.62 9.21 0.78
N ALA A 207 -26.52 8.54 0.42
CA ALA A 207 -25.55 8.98 -0.56
C ALA A 207 -25.83 8.30 -1.90
N HIS A 208 -25.84 9.07 -3.00
CA HIS A 208 -26.07 8.60 -4.36
C HIS A 208 -24.72 8.47 -5.08
N MET A 209 -24.38 7.24 -5.46
CA MET A 209 -23.10 6.95 -6.08
C MET A 209 -23.21 6.84 -7.59
N TYR A 210 -22.07 6.93 -8.27
CA TYR A 210 -21.96 6.56 -9.67
C TYR A 210 -22.54 5.15 -9.90
N GLY A 211 -23.21 4.93 -11.05
CA GLY A 211 -23.88 3.65 -11.32
C GLY A 211 -25.26 3.52 -10.63
N GLY A 212 -25.73 4.53 -9.89
CA GLY A 212 -27.08 4.58 -9.30
C GLY A 212 -27.21 3.86 -7.95
N ALA A 213 -26.11 3.44 -7.34
CA ALA A 213 -26.15 2.83 -6.01
C ALA A 213 -26.54 3.88 -4.93
N GLU A 214 -27.44 3.48 -4.03
CA GLU A 214 -27.92 4.28 -2.90
C GLU A 214 -27.35 3.72 -1.59
N ILE A 215 -26.50 4.49 -0.92
CA ILE A 215 -25.76 4.06 0.27
C ILE A 215 -26.30 4.76 1.51
N PRO A 216 -26.72 4.03 2.56
CA PRO A 216 -27.25 4.63 3.77
C PRO A 216 -26.19 5.44 4.52
N ILE A 217 -26.59 6.62 5.01
CA ILE A 217 -25.78 7.49 5.86
C ILE A 217 -26.28 7.36 7.31
N SER A 218 -25.36 7.03 8.21
CA SER A 218 -25.64 7.02 9.64
C SER A 218 -25.90 8.45 10.16
N ARG A 219 -26.90 8.65 11.02
CA ARG A 219 -27.22 9.95 11.62
C ARG A 219 -26.01 10.62 12.28
N LEU A 220 -25.17 9.83 12.95
CA LEU A 220 -23.97 10.31 13.65
C LEU A 220 -22.83 10.72 12.69
N ARG A 221 -22.89 10.31 11.42
CA ARG A 221 -21.82 10.57 10.44
C ARG A 221 -22.17 11.66 9.44
N ARG A 222 -23.37 12.23 9.55
CA ARG A 222 -23.87 13.19 8.56
C ARG A 222 -23.07 14.50 8.55
N GLU A 223 -22.89 15.11 9.71
CA GLU A 223 -22.14 16.37 9.84
C GLU A 223 -20.67 16.17 9.43
N ASP A 224 -20.08 15.04 9.82
CA ASP A 224 -18.73 14.65 9.41
C ASP A 224 -18.64 14.50 7.88
N LEU A 225 -19.66 13.90 7.23
CA LEU A 225 -19.72 13.73 5.79
C LEU A 225 -19.77 15.07 5.06
N GLU A 226 -20.66 15.98 5.49
CA GLU A 226 -20.78 17.32 4.92
C GLU A 226 -19.44 18.07 4.99
N THR A 227 -18.80 18.04 6.16
CA THR A 227 -17.47 18.64 6.36
C THR A 227 -16.40 18.00 5.48
N ALA A 228 -16.36 16.67 5.40
CA ALA A 228 -15.40 15.94 4.61
C ALA A 228 -15.56 16.20 3.10
N VAL A 229 -16.78 16.28 2.59
CA VAL A 229 -17.05 16.61 1.17
C VAL A 229 -16.60 18.03 0.86
N ILE A 230 -16.88 19.00 1.74
CA ILE A 230 -16.43 20.40 1.55
C ILE A 230 -14.91 20.47 1.52
N THR A 231 -14.23 19.76 2.41
CA THR A 231 -12.76 19.70 2.43
C THR A 231 -12.23 19.09 1.13
N TYR A 232 -12.77 17.95 0.72
CA TYR A 232 -12.38 17.28 -0.52
C TYR A 232 -12.54 18.17 -1.76
N LEU A 233 -13.63 18.96 -1.84
CA LEU A 233 -13.89 19.87 -2.96
C LEU A 233 -12.95 21.10 -2.97
N LYS A 234 -12.39 21.47 -1.81
CA LYS A 234 -11.42 22.58 -1.71
C LYS A 234 -9.99 22.16 -2.07
N ASP A 235 -9.66 20.86 -1.89
CA ASP A 235 -8.33 20.31 -2.14
C ASP A 235 -8.15 19.83 -3.60
N LYS A 236 -9.21 19.95 -4.42
CA LYS A 236 -9.26 19.59 -5.85
C LYS A 236 -9.05 20.83 -6.74
#